data_eba7de763cc766b1044215fb5a3e3e7c
#
_entry.id   eba7de763cc766b1044215fb5a3e3e7c
#
_cell.length_a   1.000
_cell.length_b   1.000
_cell.length_c   1.000
_cell.angle_alpha   90.00
_cell.angle_beta   90.00
_cell.angle_gamma   90.00
#
_symmetry.space_group_name_H-M   'P 1'
#
loop_
_entity.id
_entity.type
_entity.pdbx_description
1 polymer ?
#
loop_
_entity_poly.entity_id
_entity_poly.type
_entity_poly.pdbx_seq_one_letter_code
_entity_poly.pdbx_strand_id
1 'polypeptide(L)'
;RAAGGGVDYASTIPAKSLMGLPWRYAIGCIDQLDLILRAEVIWSKPNGLPESVTDRVRRSHEQWFHFSREPRYFAAVDEVREATTDDKRPGAGGGKWADGERPGNHNFGRLNSLSNPLGKLPGSVWTIPSEPLKVPDWLDVDHFAAFPQEWPRRIILGWSPSGICVECGQGRRPVVAKEYVPAR
;
A
#
# COMPACT_ATOMS: atom_id res chain seq x y z
N ARG A 1 26.73 -22.71 -10.03
CA ARG A 1 25.27 -22.40 -10.06
C ARG A 1 24.56 -23.72 -10.01
N ALA A 2 24.05 -24.11 -8.83
CA ALA A 2 23.16 -25.26 -8.72
C ALA A 2 21.86 -24.91 -9.45
N ALA A 3 21.46 -25.77 -10.39
CA ALA A 3 20.15 -25.70 -11.02
C ALA A 3 19.12 -25.91 -9.89
N GLY A 4 18.38 -24.86 -9.55
CA GLY A 4 17.31 -24.94 -8.57
C GLY A 4 16.24 -25.87 -9.09
N GLY A 5 16.19 -27.10 -8.57
CA GLY A 5 15.07 -28.01 -8.81
C GLY A 5 13.82 -27.36 -8.23
N GLY A 6 12.88 -26.97 -9.12
CA GLY A 6 11.59 -26.44 -8.68
C GLY A 6 10.90 -27.45 -7.80
N VAL A 7 10.55 -27.06 -6.59
CA VAL A 7 9.73 -27.91 -5.72
C VAL A 7 8.31 -27.97 -6.31
N ASP A 8 7.87 -29.15 -6.68
CA ASP A 8 6.49 -29.37 -7.11
C ASP A 8 5.54 -29.28 -5.89
N TYR A 9 5.16 -28.06 -5.57
CA TYR A 9 4.24 -27.78 -4.45
C TYR A 9 2.84 -28.35 -4.68
N ALA A 10 2.44 -28.60 -5.93
CA ALA A 10 1.10 -29.12 -6.21
C ALA A 10 0.91 -30.54 -5.67
N SER A 11 1.96 -31.36 -5.66
CA SER A 11 1.90 -32.74 -5.16
C SER A 11 1.91 -32.86 -3.63
N THR A 12 2.32 -31.80 -2.91
CA THR A 12 2.50 -31.81 -1.45
C THR A 12 1.41 -31.04 -0.68
N ILE A 13 0.55 -30.28 -1.38
CA ILE A 13 -0.46 -29.46 -0.75
C ILE A 13 -1.77 -30.25 -0.62
N PRO A 14 -2.34 -30.37 0.60
CA PRO A 14 -3.62 -31.06 0.80
C PRO A 14 -4.74 -30.46 -0.03
N ALA A 15 -5.69 -31.31 -0.46
CA ALA A 15 -6.89 -30.83 -1.16
C ALA A 15 -7.60 -29.74 -0.36
N LYS A 16 -8.16 -28.73 -1.04
CA LYS A 16 -8.82 -27.54 -0.47
C LYS A 16 -7.89 -26.55 0.28
N SER A 17 -6.59 -26.78 0.34
CA SER A 17 -5.65 -25.85 0.96
C SER A 17 -5.37 -24.66 0.04
N LEU A 18 -5.25 -23.46 0.61
CA LEU A 18 -4.68 -22.32 -0.10
C LEU A 18 -3.17 -22.54 -0.30
N MET A 19 -2.70 -22.34 -1.52
CA MET A 19 -1.28 -22.49 -1.86
C MET A 19 -0.38 -21.40 -1.30
N GLY A 20 -0.92 -20.27 -0.85
CA GLY A 20 -0.15 -19.13 -0.33
C GLY A 20 0.74 -18.46 -1.38
N LEU A 21 0.37 -18.54 -2.66
CA LEU A 21 1.18 -18.04 -3.78
C LEU A 21 1.67 -16.60 -3.61
N PRO A 22 0.86 -15.62 -3.17
CA PRO A 22 1.34 -14.26 -3.01
C PRO A 22 2.54 -14.18 -2.05
N TRP A 23 2.45 -14.85 -0.89
CA TRP A 23 3.55 -14.85 0.07
C TRP A 23 4.74 -15.67 -0.36
N ARG A 24 4.53 -16.79 -1.06
CA ARG A 24 5.64 -17.55 -1.65
C ARG A 24 6.39 -16.73 -2.70
N TYR A 25 5.67 -15.97 -3.50
CA TYR A 25 6.27 -15.02 -4.44
C TYR A 25 7.09 -13.95 -3.70
N ALA A 26 6.49 -13.33 -2.67
CA ALA A 26 7.18 -12.28 -1.92
C ALA A 26 8.45 -12.78 -1.24
N ILE A 27 8.38 -13.95 -0.59
CA ILE A 27 9.55 -14.59 0.04
C ILE A 27 10.60 -14.97 -1.02
N GLY A 28 10.17 -15.52 -2.15
CA GLY A 28 11.09 -15.83 -3.25
C GLY A 28 11.80 -14.59 -3.80
N CYS A 29 11.12 -13.44 -3.88
CA CYS A 29 11.74 -12.18 -4.27
C CYS A 29 12.81 -11.71 -3.26
N ILE A 30 12.58 -11.94 -1.97
CA ILE A 30 13.56 -11.64 -0.92
C ILE A 30 14.77 -12.58 -1.04
N ASP A 31 14.51 -13.89 -1.06
CA ASP A 31 15.54 -14.90 -0.92
C ASP A 31 16.38 -15.11 -2.18
N GLN A 32 15.80 -14.91 -3.38
CA GLN A 32 16.44 -15.23 -4.65
C GLN A 32 16.88 -13.99 -5.45
N LEU A 33 16.23 -12.83 -5.20
CA LEU A 33 16.51 -11.60 -5.94
C LEU A 33 17.06 -10.48 -5.06
N ASP A 34 17.30 -10.75 -3.78
CA ASP A 34 17.81 -9.79 -2.79
C ASP A 34 16.96 -8.49 -2.74
N LEU A 35 15.66 -8.60 -3.02
CA LEU A 35 14.76 -7.45 -2.96
C LEU A 35 14.34 -7.13 -1.53
N ILE A 36 14.25 -5.85 -1.22
CA ILE A 36 13.80 -5.37 0.08
C ILE A 36 12.28 -5.21 0.05
N LEU A 37 11.57 -6.04 0.80
CA LEU A 37 10.12 -5.91 0.97
C LEU A 37 9.82 -4.73 1.91
N ARG A 38 9.19 -3.68 1.38
CA ARG A 38 8.90 -2.44 2.10
C ARG A 38 7.51 -2.43 2.72
N ALA A 39 6.53 -2.96 2.00
CA ALA A 39 5.15 -3.03 2.46
C ALA A 39 4.37 -4.10 1.73
N GLU A 40 3.35 -4.62 2.39
CA GLU A 40 2.22 -5.30 1.77
C GLU A 40 1.07 -4.32 1.66
N VAL A 41 0.40 -4.31 0.53
CA VAL A 41 -0.82 -3.54 0.30
C VAL A 41 -1.95 -4.49 -0.07
N ILE A 42 -3.04 -4.41 0.65
CA ILE A 42 -4.25 -5.19 0.41
C ILE A 42 -5.21 -4.38 -0.46
N TRP A 43 -5.45 -4.85 -1.66
CA TRP A 43 -6.54 -4.31 -2.46
C TRP A 43 -7.86 -4.95 -2.05
N SER A 44 -8.67 -4.23 -1.29
CA SER A 44 -10.02 -4.61 -0.91
C SER A 44 -11.00 -4.25 -2.03
N LYS A 45 -11.71 -5.25 -2.54
CA LYS A 45 -12.68 -5.12 -3.66
C LYS A 45 -14.12 -5.09 -3.11
N PRO A 46 -14.74 -3.91 -2.94
CA PRO A 46 -16.11 -3.82 -2.41
C PRO A 46 -17.14 -4.45 -3.34
N ASN A 47 -16.88 -4.46 -4.65
CA ASN A 47 -17.73 -5.03 -5.69
C ASN A 47 -17.14 -6.30 -6.34
N GLY A 48 -16.33 -7.07 -5.58
CA GLY A 48 -15.78 -8.33 -6.07
C GLY A 48 -16.86 -9.35 -6.45
N LEU A 49 -16.58 -10.15 -7.48
CA LEU A 49 -17.49 -11.21 -7.90
C LEU A 49 -17.78 -12.18 -6.76
N PRO A 50 -19.01 -12.71 -6.68
CA PRO A 50 -19.35 -13.73 -5.70
C PRO A 50 -18.53 -15.01 -5.95
N GLU A 51 -18.14 -15.67 -4.87
CA GLU A 51 -17.45 -16.95 -4.90
C GLU A 51 -18.37 -18.02 -4.30
N SER A 52 -18.61 -19.09 -5.00
CA SER A 52 -19.48 -20.20 -4.55
C SER A 52 -18.76 -21.09 -3.54
N VAL A 53 -18.56 -20.58 -2.32
CA VAL A 53 -17.95 -21.33 -1.23
C VAL A 53 -18.91 -21.39 -0.04
N THR A 54 -18.93 -22.53 0.65
CA THR A 54 -19.85 -22.79 1.78
C THR A 54 -19.13 -23.15 3.06
N ASP A 55 -17.84 -23.45 2.99
CA ASP A 55 -17.02 -23.97 4.10
C ASP A 55 -15.91 -23.02 4.56
N ARG A 56 -15.82 -21.83 3.93
CA ARG A 56 -14.86 -20.79 4.31
C ARG A 56 -15.34 -19.39 3.91
N VAL A 57 -14.67 -18.38 4.38
CA VAL A 57 -14.92 -17.01 3.91
C VAL A 57 -14.53 -16.86 2.44
N ARG A 58 -15.31 -16.08 1.68
CA ARG A 58 -14.97 -15.75 0.30
C ARG A 58 -13.76 -14.80 0.26
N ARG A 59 -12.96 -14.91 -0.79
CA ARG A 59 -11.86 -13.99 -1.01
C ARG A 59 -12.38 -12.69 -1.65
N SER A 60 -12.16 -11.57 -0.98
CA SER A 60 -12.60 -10.25 -1.44
C SER A 60 -11.45 -9.25 -1.62
N HIS A 61 -10.21 -9.74 -1.64
CA HIS A 61 -9.02 -8.91 -1.74
C HIS A 61 -7.93 -9.57 -2.57
N GLU A 62 -7.00 -8.75 -3.01
CA GLU A 62 -5.71 -9.17 -3.57
C GLU A 62 -4.56 -8.55 -2.77
N GLN A 63 -3.40 -9.20 -2.83
CA GLN A 63 -2.18 -8.78 -2.16
C GLN A 63 -1.21 -8.20 -3.17
N TRP A 64 -0.66 -7.04 -2.85
CA TRP A 64 0.36 -6.36 -3.62
C TRP A 64 1.55 -6.14 -2.72
N PHE A 65 2.76 -6.28 -3.27
CA PHE A 65 3.99 -6.15 -2.51
C PHE A 65 4.84 -5.03 -3.08
N HIS A 66 5.22 -4.11 -2.21
CA HIS A 66 6.12 -3.02 -2.56
C HIS A 66 7.56 -3.44 -2.28
N PHE A 67 8.33 -3.59 -3.33
CA PHE A 67 9.75 -3.91 -3.25
C PHE A 67 10.61 -2.73 -3.65
N SER A 68 11.82 -2.68 -3.10
CA SER A 68 12.90 -1.80 -3.56
C SER A 68 14.19 -2.59 -3.67
N ARG A 69 15.12 -2.14 -4.53
CA ARG A 69 16.45 -2.72 -4.64
C ARG A 69 17.40 -2.17 -3.57
N GLU A 70 17.16 -0.93 -3.18
CA GLU A 70 17.99 -0.18 -2.24
C GLU A 70 17.15 0.27 -1.04
N PRO A 71 17.75 0.43 0.16
CA PRO A 71 17.06 0.98 1.32
C PRO A 71 16.57 2.42 1.09
N ARG A 72 17.26 3.18 0.25
CA ARG A 72 16.89 4.53 -0.17
C ARG A 72 16.42 4.50 -1.61
N TYR A 73 15.21 4.95 -1.84
CA TYR A 73 14.59 4.99 -3.15
C TYR A 73 13.73 6.24 -3.30
N PHE A 74 13.29 6.52 -4.51
CA PHE A 74 12.38 7.64 -4.76
C PHE A 74 11.03 7.37 -4.09
N ALA A 75 10.53 8.34 -3.31
CA ALA A 75 9.21 8.30 -2.72
C ALA A 75 8.66 9.74 -2.62
N ALA A 76 7.55 9.99 -3.29
CA ALA A 76 6.78 11.24 -3.27
C ALA A 76 5.44 10.98 -2.56
N VAL A 77 5.49 10.45 -1.35
CA VAL A 77 4.29 9.99 -0.61
C VAL A 77 3.29 11.11 -0.32
N ASP A 78 3.71 12.36 -0.38
CA ASP A 78 2.82 13.50 -0.19
C ASP A 78 1.79 13.62 -1.32
N GLU A 79 2.11 13.14 -2.54
CA GLU A 79 1.20 13.11 -3.69
C GLU A 79 0.04 12.11 -3.53
N VAL A 80 0.14 11.19 -2.59
CA VAL A 80 -0.85 10.14 -2.34
C VAL A 80 -1.45 10.21 -0.94
N ARG A 81 -1.24 11.31 -0.22
CA ARG A 81 -1.86 11.51 1.09
C ARG A 81 -3.38 11.54 0.98
N GLU A 82 -4.01 11.03 2.00
CA GLU A 82 -5.45 11.03 2.15
C GLU A 82 -5.86 12.19 3.08
N ALA A 83 -7.00 12.80 2.80
CA ALA A 83 -7.56 13.80 3.70
C ALA A 83 -7.65 13.24 5.12
N THR A 84 -7.25 14.04 6.09
CA THR A 84 -7.51 13.71 7.48
C THR A 84 -8.99 13.91 7.69
N THR A 85 -9.73 12.83 7.86
CA THR A 85 -11.09 12.97 8.39
C THR A 85 -10.97 13.56 9.78
N ASP A 86 -11.62 14.70 10.03
CA ASP A 86 -11.83 15.25 11.37
C ASP A 86 -12.78 14.34 12.18
N ASP A 87 -12.60 13.06 12.08
CA ASP A 87 -13.23 12.14 12.99
C ASP A 87 -12.69 12.47 14.38
N LYS A 88 -13.47 13.24 15.08
CA LYS A 88 -13.44 13.29 16.53
C LYS A 88 -13.43 11.84 16.99
N ARG A 89 -12.23 11.28 17.16
CA ARG A 89 -12.11 9.93 17.73
C ARG A 89 -12.96 9.94 18.98
N PRO A 90 -13.97 9.05 19.13
CA PRO A 90 -14.63 8.88 20.40
C PRO A 90 -13.55 8.64 21.44
N GLY A 91 -13.27 9.59 22.31
CA GLY A 91 -12.16 9.55 23.26
C GLY A 91 -11.10 10.64 23.10
N ALA A 92 -11.07 11.44 22.01
CA ALA A 92 -10.22 12.64 21.94
C ALA A 92 -10.84 13.85 22.70
N GLY A 93 -12.14 13.80 23.03
CA GLY A 93 -12.74 14.65 24.05
C GLY A 93 -12.32 14.07 25.39
N GLY A 94 -11.58 14.86 26.19
CA GLY A 94 -11.09 14.47 27.49
C GLY A 94 -12.16 13.84 28.38
N GLY A 95 -12.32 12.54 28.25
CA GLY A 95 -13.02 11.75 29.21
C GLY A 95 -12.25 11.91 30.52
N LYS A 96 -12.86 12.58 31.49
CA LYS A 96 -12.41 12.53 32.88
C LYS A 96 -12.35 11.05 33.24
N TRP A 97 -11.17 10.48 33.25
CA TRP A 97 -10.93 9.24 33.96
C TRP A 97 -11.15 9.59 35.42
N ALA A 98 -12.28 9.14 35.97
CA ALA A 98 -12.54 9.23 37.39
C ALA A 98 -11.42 8.50 38.12
N ASP A 99 -10.72 9.27 38.94
CA ASP A 99 -9.80 8.86 39.99
C ASP A 99 -8.89 7.64 39.71
N GLY A 100 -7.62 7.91 39.50
CA GLY A 100 -6.54 6.96 39.73
C GLY A 100 -5.88 6.43 38.45
N GLU A 101 -4.60 6.67 38.42
CA GLU A 101 -3.56 5.97 37.69
C GLU A 101 -3.75 5.74 36.18
N ARG A 102 -3.23 6.67 35.39
CA ARG A 102 -2.90 6.41 33.98
C ARG A 102 -1.74 5.43 33.90
N PRO A 103 -1.94 4.21 33.40
CA PRO A 103 -0.81 3.35 33.08
C PRO A 103 -0.09 3.92 31.86
N GLY A 104 1.09 4.48 32.06
CA GLY A 104 1.96 4.91 30.98
C GLY A 104 1.73 6.34 30.47
N ASN A 105 2.81 7.08 30.47
CA ASN A 105 2.94 8.46 30.00
C ASN A 105 2.75 8.53 28.46
N HIS A 106 1.54 8.38 27.98
CA HIS A 106 1.23 8.54 26.57
C HIS A 106 0.80 9.99 26.33
N ASN A 107 1.73 10.83 25.89
CA ASN A 107 1.49 12.19 25.42
C ASN A 107 0.64 12.21 24.12
N PHE A 108 -0.55 11.60 24.13
CA PHE A 108 -1.47 11.63 23.00
C PHE A 108 -2.00 13.03 22.66
N GLY A 109 -1.91 13.98 23.61
CA GLY A 109 -2.34 15.37 23.38
C GLY A 109 -1.36 16.18 22.52
N ARG A 110 -0.10 15.80 22.41
CA ARG A 110 0.88 16.48 21.55
C ARG A 110 0.89 16.01 20.10
N LEU A 111 0.33 14.85 19.80
CA LEU A 111 0.30 14.32 18.45
C LEU A 111 -0.68 15.05 17.51
N ASN A 112 -1.69 15.73 18.05
CA ASN A 112 -2.65 16.51 17.24
C ASN A 112 -2.05 17.81 16.68
N SER A 113 -0.95 18.32 17.25
CA SER A 113 -0.26 19.51 16.74
C SER A 113 0.76 19.21 15.63
N LEU A 114 0.98 17.93 15.34
CA LEU A 114 1.93 17.43 14.33
C LEU A 114 1.22 16.80 13.12
N SER A 115 -0.07 17.04 12.95
CA SER A 115 -0.77 16.57 11.74
C SER A 115 -0.18 17.29 10.52
N ASN A 116 0.27 16.51 9.54
CA ASN A 116 0.73 17.07 8.28
C ASN A 116 -0.45 17.78 7.60
N PRO A 117 -0.33 19.07 7.22
CA PRO A 117 -1.41 19.81 6.56
C PRO A 117 -1.87 19.16 5.25
N LEU A 118 -1.02 18.36 4.62
CA LEU A 118 -1.36 17.59 3.42
C LEU A 118 -2.17 16.31 3.72
N GLY A 119 -2.46 16.03 5.00
CA GLY A 119 -3.21 14.85 5.40
C GLY A 119 -2.34 13.69 5.90
N LYS A 120 -2.96 12.51 6.05
CA LYS A 120 -2.32 11.30 6.54
C LYS A 120 -1.73 10.47 5.41
N LEU A 121 -0.70 9.69 5.69
CA LEU A 121 -0.22 8.66 4.77
C LEU A 121 -1.33 7.62 4.54
N PRO A 122 -1.48 7.10 3.31
CA PRO A 122 -2.44 6.03 3.04
C PRO A 122 -2.09 4.79 3.88
N GLY A 123 -3.13 4.11 4.36
CA GLY A 123 -2.97 2.83 5.03
C GLY A 123 -2.58 1.72 4.06
N SER A 124 -2.29 0.53 4.60
CA SER A 124 -1.95 -0.65 3.79
C SER A 124 -3.17 -1.36 3.19
N VAL A 125 -4.40 -0.93 3.50
CA VAL A 125 -5.62 -1.47 2.90
C VAL A 125 -6.24 -0.41 2.00
N TRP A 126 -6.25 -0.67 0.70
CA TRP A 126 -6.83 0.23 -0.30
C TRP A 126 -8.16 -0.34 -0.80
N THR A 127 -9.24 0.35 -0.45
CA THR A 127 -10.57 -0.02 -0.92
C THR A 127 -10.83 0.66 -2.25
N ILE A 128 -10.66 -0.09 -3.33
CA ILE A 128 -10.79 0.39 -4.70
C ILE A 128 -11.75 -0.56 -5.42
N PRO A 129 -12.89 -0.08 -5.95
CA PRO A 129 -13.79 -0.93 -6.72
C PRO A 129 -13.13 -1.42 -8.00
N SER A 130 -13.48 -2.63 -8.43
CA SER A 130 -13.12 -3.11 -9.77
C SER A 130 -13.83 -2.24 -10.80
N GLU A 131 -13.17 -1.95 -11.90
CA GLU A 131 -13.77 -1.24 -13.04
C GLU A 131 -13.57 -2.03 -14.33
N PRO A 132 -14.53 -1.97 -15.27
CA PRO A 132 -14.37 -2.59 -16.57
C PRO A 132 -13.22 -1.96 -17.35
N LEU A 133 -12.49 -2.77 -18.08
CA LEU A 133 -11.48 -2.27 -19.01
C LEU A 133 -12.17 -1.43 -20.10
N LYS A 134 -11.72 -0.19 -20.25
CA LYS A 134 -12.13 0.70 -21.34
C LYS A 134 -10.91 1.00 -22.19
N VAL A 135 -10.88 0.47 -23.37
CA VAL A 135 -9.83 0.72 -24.37
C VAL A 135 -10.42 1.44 -25.56
N PRO A 136 -9.67 2.27 -26.28
CA PRO A 136 -10.08 2.83 -27.55
C PRO A 136 -10.36 1.73 -28.57
N ASP A 137 -11.36 1.93 -29.45
CA ASP A 137 -11.80 0.94 -30.44
C ASP A 137 -10.69 0.47 -31.40
N TRP A 138 -9.67 1.31 -31.59
CA TRP A 138 -8.50 0.96 -32.43
C TRP A 138 -7.52 0.00 -31.75
N LEU A 139 -7.62 -0.18 -30.44
CA LEU A 139 -6.78 -1.08 -29.66
C LEU A 139 -7.54 -2.38 -29.42
N ASP A 140 -7.39 -3.33 -30.33
CA ASP A 140 -8.02 -4.66 -30.25
C ASP A 140 -7.43 -5.48 -29.09
N VAL A 141 -7.81 -5.10 -27.86
CA VAL A 141 -7.40 -5.76 -26.61
C VAL A 141 -8.62 -6.11 -25.80
N ASP A 142 -8.83 -7.40 -25.61
CA ASP A 142 -9.81 -7.93 -24.66
C ASP A 142 -9.09 -8.58 -23.48
N HIS A 143 -9.30 -8.04 -22.27
CA HIS A 143 -8.64 -8.56 -21.08
C HIS A 143 -9.59 -8.54 -19.88
N PHE A 144 -9.91 -9.74 -19.38
CA PHE A 144 -10.89 -9.91 -18.30
C PHE A 144 -10.37 -9.57 -16.90
N ALA A 145 -9.07 -9.49 -16.71
CA ALA A 145 -8.43 -9.31 -15.40
C ALA A 145 -7.70 -7.98 -15.27
N ALA A 146 -8.23 -6.92 -15.89
CA ALA A 146 -7.67 -5.59 -15.72
C ALA A 146 -7.91 -5.08 -14.30
N PHE A 147 -6.88 -4.43 -13.72
CA PHE A 147 -7.04 -3.72 -12.46
C PHE A 147 -7.52 -2.28 -12.72
N PRO A 148 -8.22 -1.65 -11.76
CA PRO A 148 -8.74 -0.30 -11.93
C PRO A 148 -7.61 0.73 -12.05
N GLN A 149 -7.87 1.83 -12.78
CA GLN A 149 -6.89 2.88 -13.07
C GLN A 149 -6.33 3.55 -11.82
N GLU A 150 -7.08 3.58 -10.73
CA GLU A 150 -6.66 4.17 -9.46
C GLU A 150 -5.40 3.47 -8.88
N TRP A 151 -5.22 2.17 -9.14
CA TRP A 151 -4.02 1.45 -8.73
C TRP A 151 -2.73 2.03 -9.33
N PRO A 152 -2.55 2.01 -10.67
CA PRO A 152 -1.34 2.56 -11.28
C PRO A 152 -1.20 4.05 -11.00
N ARG A 153 -2.32 4.80 -10.94
CA ARG A 153 -2.27 6.22 -10.59
C ARG A 153 -1.58 6.46 -9.24
N ARG A 154 -1.99 5.77 -8.19
CA ARG A 154 -1.38 5.91 -6.86
C ARG A 154 0.08 5.50 -6.85
N ILE A 155 0.40 4.38 -7.49
CA ILE A 155 1.77 3.87 -7.55
C ILE A 155 2.68 4.84 -8.31
N ILE A 156 2.24 5.33 -9.46
CA ILE A 156 3.02 6.26 -10.28
C ILE A 156 3.24 7.57 -9.52
N LEU A 157 2.20 8.17 -8.95
CA LEU A 157 2.33 9.43 -8.21
C LEU A 157 3.25 9.28 -6.99
N GLY A 158 3.11 8.22 -6.24
CA GLY A 158 3.85 8.03 -4.99
C GLY A 158 5.30 7.56 -5.18
N TRP A 159 5.58 6.79 -6.24
CA TRP A 159 6.87 6.10 -6.34
C TRP A 159 7.53 6.13 -7.71
N SER A 160 6.98 6.84 -8.68
CA SER A 160 7.61 7.05 -9.97
C SER A 160 7.95 8.54 -10.16
N PRO A 161 9.23 8.90 -10.34
CA PRO A 161 9.59 10.29 -10.57
C PRO A 161 9.13 10.75 -11.96
N SER A 162 8.73 12.01 -12.08
CA SER A 162 8.35 12.64 -13.36
C SER A 162 9.51 12.77 -14.36
N GLY A 163 10.71 12.50 -13.92
CA GLY A 163 11.92 12.49 -14.74
C GLY A 163 13.14 12.11 -13.92
N ILE A 164 14.22 11.77 -14.60
CA ILE A 164 15.49 11.40 -14.00
C ILE A 164 16.53 12.45 -14.42
N CYS A 165 17.39 12.84 -13.48
CA CYS A 165 18.52 13.72 -13.79
C CYS A 165 19.50 12.96 -14.66
N VAL A 166 19.88 13.53 -15.79
CA VAL A 166 20.81 12.90 -16.74
C VAL A 166 22.25 12.82 -16.23
N GLU A 167 22.60 13.66 -15.24
CA GLU A 167 23.94 13.69 -14.67
C GLU A 167 24.11 12.72 -13.50
N CYS A 168 23.16 12.75 -12.52
CA CYS A 168 23.30 11.95 -11.30
C CYS A 168 22.36 10.74 -11.22
N GLY A 169 21.46 10.56 -12.20
CA GLY A 169 20.50 9.44 -12.24
C GLY A 169 19.39 9.48 -11.19
N GLN A 170 19.32 10.54 -10.37
CA GLN A 170 18.28 10.62 -9.34
C GLN A 170 16.95 11.10 -9.91
N GLY A 171 15.86 10.57 -9.34
CA GLY A 171 14.51 11.01 -9.65
C GLY A 171 14.28 12.46 -9.24
N ARG A 172 13.65 13.24 -10.11
CA ARG A 172 13.25 14.62 -9.82
C ARG A 172 12.22 14.61 -8.70
N ARG A 173 12.44 15.50 -7.72
CA ARG A 173 11.53 15.70 -6.60
C ARG A 173 10.94 17.09 -6.66
N PRO A 174 9.68 17.31 -6.24
CA PRO A 174 9.14 18.63 -6.04
C PRO A 174 10.02 19.40 -5.05
N VAL A 175 10.38 20.63 -5.40
CA VAL A 175 11.07 21.54 -4.48
C VAL A 175 9.99 22.27 -3.68
N VAL A 176 9.78 21.86 -2.45
CA VAL A 176 8.91 22.57 -1.52
C VAL A 176 9.72 23.69 -0.90
N ALA A 177 9.42 24.94 -1.26
CA ALA A 177 9.97 26.10 -0.57
C ALA A 177 9.45 26.10 0.87
N LYS A 178 10.35 25.96 1.84
CA LYS A 178 10.00 26.19 3.25
C LYS A 178 9.98 27.70 3.48
N GLU A 179 8.80 28.28 3.54
CA GLU A 179 8.64 29.64 3.98
C GLU A 179 8.94 29.70 5.50
N TYR A 180 10.04 30.33 5.86
CA TYR A 180 10.37 30.55 7.26
C TYR A 180 9.51 31.71 7.77
N VAL A 181 8.50 31.41 8.55
CA VAL A 181 7.73 32.40 9.30
C VAL A 181 8.42 32.60 10.64
N PRO A 182 9.07 33.75 10.89
CA PRO A 182 9.69 34.01 12.19
C PRO A 182 8.63 34.02 13.27
N ALA A 183 8.92 33.36 14.37
CA ALA A 183 8.07 33.38 15.57
C ALA A 183 7.96 34.83 16.06
N ARG A 184 6.71 35.30 16.29
CA ARG A 184 6.42 36.58 16.94
C ARG A 184 6.63 36.47 18.43
#